data_2d21a4d08beefb4f167fc9a1a4c624df
#
_entry.id   2d21a4d08beefb4f167fc9a1a4c624df
#
_cell.length_a   1.000
_cell.length_b   1.000
_cell.length_c   1.000
_cell.angle_alpha   90.00
_cell.angle_beta   90.00
_cell.angle_gamma   90.00
#
_symmetry.space_group_name_H-M   'P 1'
#
loop_
_entity.id
_entity.type
_entity.pdbx_description
1 polymer ?
#
loop_
_entity_poly.entity_id
_entity_poly.type
_entity_poly.pdbx_seq_one_letter_code
_entity_poly.pdbx_strand_id
1 'polypeptide(L)'
;PAMGSWVTYGLGSESQDLPGFIALVSSGTFPSAGNSCWNNGFLPSIYQGVQCRSQGDPVLYVSNPNGMDRDMRRLSLDALRDLNEMQARELGSPETRTRIEQYEMAFRMQTAVPEVMDITRESQRTLEMYGAQPGAASFNNNCLLARRLIERGVRFVQLHDWGWDFH
;
A
#
# COMPACT_ATOMS: atom_id res chain seq x y z
N PRO A 1 11.90 11.00 -7.31
CA PRO A 1 10.58 10.56 -6.82
C PRO A 1 9.68 10.09 -7.95
N ALA A 2 8.88 9.04 -7.71
CA ALA A 2 7.84 8.59 -8.61
C ALA A 2 6.70 9.64 -8.70
N MET A 3 5.92 9.62 -9.78
CA MET A 3 4.81 10.55 -9.97
C MET A 3 3.78 10.46 -8.83
N GLY A 4 3.42 9.25 -8.40
CA GLY A 4 2.50 9.06 -7.28
C GLY A 4 3.01 9.64 -5.96
N SER A 5 4.32 9.64 -5.72
CA SER A 5 4.92 10.28 -4.55
C SER A 5 4.76 11.81 -4.60
N TRP A 6 4.94 12.44 -5.75
CA TRP A 6 4.70 13.88 -5.94
C TRP A 6 3.23 14.24 -5.78
N VAL A 7 2.32 13.45 -6.38
CA VAL A 7 0.87 13.67 -6.26
C VAL A 7 0.43 13.58 -4.80
N THR A 8 0.90 12.56 -4.08
CA THR A 8 0.55 12.36 -2.67
C THR A 8 1.18 13.45 -1.78
N TYR A 9 2.40 13.90 -2.09
CA TYR A 9 3.05 15.00 -1.38
C TYR A 9 2.27 16.32 -1.54
N GLY A 10 1.81 16.63 -2.75
CA GLY A 10 1.15 17.91 -3.04
C GLY A 10 -0.33 17.95 -2.63
N LEU A 11 -1.05 16.82 -2.75
CA LEU A 11 -2.50 16.76 -2.57
C LEU A 11 -2.94 15.96 -1.34
N GLY A 12 -2.02 15.24 -0.68
CA GLY A 12 -2.35 14.34 0.42
C GLY A 12 -3.13 13.11 -0.02
N SER A 13 -3.74 12.43 0.93
CA SER A 13 -4.62 11.27 0.73
C SER A 13 -5.93 11.49 1.50
N GLU A 14 -7.02 10.97 0.97
CA GLU A 14 -8.32 10.96 1.66
C GLU A 14 -8.45 9.74 2.56
N SER A 15 -7.69 8.69 2.29
CA SER A 15 -7.65 7.51 3.15
C SER A 15 -6.77 7.74 4.37
N GLN A 16 -7.26 7.28 5.53
CA GLN A 16 -6.48 7.25 6.77
C GLN A 16 -5.90 5.87 7.07
N ASP A 17 -6.42 4.83 6.41
CA ASP A 17 -6.10 3.43 6.69
C ASP A 17 -5.34 2.74 5.55
N LEU A 18 -5.20 3.43 4.41
CA LEU A 18 -4.47 2.97 3.24
C LEU A 18 -3.42 4.00 2.82
N PRO A 19 -2.29 3.56 2.23
CA PRO A 19 -1.30 4.47 1.68
C PRO A 19 -1.90 5.35 0.59
N GLY A 20 -1.45 6.59 0.49
CA GLY A 20 -1.91 7.51 -0.55
C GLY A 20 -1.47 7.11 -1.96
N PHE A 21 -0.39 6.32 -2.08
CA PHE A 21 0.14 5.80 -3.34
C PHE A 21 0.31 4.29 -3.28
N ILE A 22 -0.37 3.55 -4.17
CA ILE A 22 -0.30 2.09 -4.28
C ILE A 22 0.13 1.70 -5.70
N ALA A 23 1.06 0.74 -5.77
CA ALA A 23 1.49 0.10 -7.02
C ALA A 23 0.96 -1.34 -7.09
N LEU A 24 0.32 -1.69 -8.19
CA LEU A 24 -0.16 -3.04 -8.51
C LEU A 24 0.62 -3.59 -9.71
N VAL A 25 1.18 -4.78 -9.56
CA VAL A 25 1.96 -5.44 -10.62
C VAL A 25 1.21 -6.69 -11.06
N SER A 26 0.93 -6.79 -12.36
CA SER A 26 0.30 -7.97 -12.96
C SER A 26 1.32 -9.07 -13.23
N SER A 27 0.85 -10.31 -13.31
CA SER A 27 1.60 -11.50 -13.80
C SER A 27 2.94 -11.81 -13.12
N GLY A 28 3.22 -11.24 -11.94
CA GLY A 28 4.44 -11.59 -11.17
C GLY A 28 5.76 -11.10 -11.77
N THR A 29 5.73 -10.38 -12.90
CA THR A 29 6.92 -9.85 -13.55
C THR A 29 7.11 -8.39 -13.19
N PHE A 30 8.18 -8.08 -12.48
CA PHE A 30 8.49 -6.71 -12.07
C PHE A 30 8.94 -5.86 -13.26
N PRO A 31 8.62 -4.55 -13.26
CA PRO A 31 9.20 -3.62 -14.21
C PRO A 31 10.73 -3.62 -14.08
N SER A 32 11.45 -3.38 -15.19
CA SER A 32 12.91 -3.43 -15.22
C SER A 32 13.60 -2.52 -14.20
N ALA A 33 12.97 -1.40 -13.87
CA ALA A 33 13.45 -0.47 -12.84
C ALA A 33 13.05 -0.89 -11.40
N GLY A 34 12.33 -2.00 -11.24
CA GLY A 34 11.94 -2.54 -9.93
C GLY A 34 11.22 -1.53 -9.05
N ASN A 35 11.58 -1.52 -7.77
CA ASN A 35 10.97 -0.62 -6.78
C ASN A 35 11.22 0.88 -7.05
N SER A 36 12.13 1.23 -7.96
CA SER A 36 12.35 2.64 -8.35
C SER A 36 11.11 3.27 -9.00
N CYS A 37 10.24 2.43 -9.58
CA CYS A 37 9.00 2.90 -10.22
C CYS A 37 8.00 3.54 -9.24
N TRP A 38 8.07 3.22 -7.95
CA TRP A 38 7.17 3.77 -6.91
C TRP A 38 7.92 4.31 -5.69
N ASN A 39 9.16 4.70 -5.87
CA ASN A 39 9.99 5.19 -4.78
C ASN A 39 9.76 6.69 -4.52
N ASN A 40 9.95 7.10 -3.26
CA ASN A 40 9.79 8.50 -2.83
C ASN A 40 10.97 9.41 -3.23
N GLY A 41 12.11 8.86 -3.67
CA GLY A 41 13.32 9.63 -3.95
C GLY A 41 13.80 10.42 -2.73
N PHE A 42 13.86 11.74 -2.86
CA PHE A 42 14.24 12.66 -1.77
C PHE A 42 13.06 13.16 -0.93
N LEU A 43 11.82 12.81 -1.29
CA LEU A 43 10.65 13.13 -0.47
C LEU A 43 10.63 12.27 0.80
N PRO A 44 9.98 12.70 1.88
CA PRO A 44 9.80 11.88 3.07
C PRO A 44 9.22 10.49 2.72
N SER A 45 9.67 9.47 3.43
CA SER A 45 9.35 8.08 3.12
C SER A 45 7.87 7.72 3.26
N ILE A 46 7.07 8.54 3.94
CA ILE A 46 5.60 8.40 4.01
C ILE A 46 4.92 8.52 2.62
N TYR A 47 5.57 9.18 1.66
CA TYR A 47 5.07 9.33 0.29
C TYR A 47 5.53 8.24 -0.67
N GLN A 48 6.25 7.25 -0.15
CA GLN A 48 6.63 6.09 -0.95
C GLN A 48 5.40 5.28 -1.34
N GLY A 49 5.36 4.82 -2.60
CA GLY A 49 4.34 3.88 -3.04
C GLY A 49 4.50 2.52 -2.37
N VAL A 50 3.38 1.95 -1.97
CA VAL A 50 3.33 0.60 -1.39
C VAL A 50 2.88 -0.37 -2.48
N GLN A 51 3.69 -1.40 -2.72
CA GLN A 51 3.29 -2.47 -3.63
C GLN A 51 2.27 -3.36 -2.96
N CYS A 52 1.09 -3.50 -3.59
CA CYS A 52 0.10 -4.50 -3.25
C CYS A 52 0.06 -5.62 -4.33
N ARG A 53 -0.21 -6.82 -3.88
CA ARG A 53 -0.30 -8.03 -4.72
C ARG A 53 -1.75 -8.45 -4.85
N SER A 54 -2.13 -8.85 -6.05
CA SER A 54 -3.46 -9.44 -6.29
C SER A 54 -3.55 -10.91 -5.89
N GLN A 55 -2.44 -11.52 -5.49
CA GLN A 55 -2.34 -12.93 -5.08
C GLN A 55 -1.44 -13.10 -3.85
N GLY A 56 -1.82 -14.03 -2.96
CA GLY A 56 -1.11 -14.24 -1.69
C GLY A 56 -1.33 -13.11 -0.68
N ASP A 57 -0.36 -12.88 0.19
CA ASP A 57 -0.43 -11.72 1.11
C ASP A 57 -0.41 -10.42 0.32
N PRO A 58 -1.47 -9.59 0.40
CA PRO A 58 -1.57 -8.36 -0.39
C PRO A 58 -0.40 -7.40 -0.20
N VAL A 59 0.12 -7.30 1.02
CA VAL A 59 1.33 -6.53 1.34
C VAL A 59 2.27 -7.39 2.17
N LEU A 60 3.54 -7.45 1.75
CA LEU A 60 4.54 -8.23 2.49
C LEU A 60 4.78 -7.65 3.88
N TYR A 61 4.92 -8.55 4.84
CA TYR A 61 5.28 -8.22 6.24
C TYR A 61 4.25 -7.34 6.98
N VAL A 62 3.04 -7.21 6.44
CA VAL A 62 1.95 -6.51 7.13
C VAL A 62 1.35 -7.39 8.24
N SER A 63 1.26 -8.69 8.03
CA SER A 63 0.75 -9.65 9.01
C SER A 63 1.66 -9.76 10.24
N ASN A 64 1.06 -10.07 11.38
CA ASN A 64 1.80 -10.29 12.61
C ASN A 64 2.63 -11.58 12.53
N PRO A 65 3.83 -11.60 13.17
CA PRO A 65 4.56 -12.84 13.37
C PRO A 65 3.75 -13.87 14.18
N ASN A 66 4.09 -15.14 14.01
CA ASN A 66 3.48 -16.20 14.80
C ASN A 66 3.62 -15.94 16.30
N GLY A 67 2.51 -16.06 17.04
CA GLY A 67 2.47 -15.83 18.49
C GLY A 67 2.25 -14.36 18.90
N MET A 68 2.11 -13.45 17.96
CA MET A 68 1.77 -12.06 18.24
C MET A 68 0.34 -11.77 17.76
N ASP A 69 -0.57 -11.51 18.70
CA ASP A 69 -1.91 -11.03 18.38
C ASP A 69 -1.95 -9.51 18.12
N ARG A 70 -3.13 -9.01 17.78
CA ARG A 70 -3.32 -7.60 17.45
C ARG A 70 -3.10 -6.68 18.65
N ASP A 71 -3.50 -7.10 19.84
CA ASP A 71 -3.39 -6.30 21.04
C ASP A 71 -1.92 -6.20 21.49
N MET A 72 -1.19 -7.30 21.45
CA MET A 72 0.25 -7.33 21.70
C MET A 72 1.01 -6.46 20.67
N ARG A 73 0.59 -6.51 19.41
CA ARG A 73 1.15 -5.63 18.37
C ARG A 73 0.89 -4.17 18.67
N ARG A 74 -0.34 -3.80 19.11
CA ARG A 74 -0.70 -2.44 19.49
C ARG A 74 0.17 -1.95 20.64
N LEU A 75 0.29 -2.73 21.72
CA LEU A 75 1.14 -2.39 22.85
C LEU A 75 2.60 -2.20 22.47
N SER A 76 3.13 -3.04 21.58
CA SER A 76 4.50 -2.90 21.06
C SER A 76 4.69 -1.61 20.26
N LEU A 77 3.70 -1.22 19.47
CA LEU A 77 3.75 0.04 18.70
C LEU A 77 3.61 1.27 19.59
N ASP A 78 2.78 1.19 20.64
CA ASP A 78 2.65 2.28 21.61
C ASP A 78 3.97 2.51 22.35
N ALA A 79 4.63 1.43 22.80
CA ALA A 79 5.95 1.53 23.44
C ALA A 79 7.03 2.08 22.48
N LEU A 80 7.02 1.66 21.20
CA LEU A 80 7.92 2.19 20.19
C LEU A 80 7.64 3.67 19.89
N ARG A 81 6.38 4.07 19.84
CA ARG A 81 6.00 5.47 19.66
C ARG A 81 6.55 6.31 20.80
N ASP A 82 6.32 5.91 22.05
CA ASP A 82 6.76 6.65 23.22
C ASP A 82 8.29 6.79 23.25
N LEU A 83 9.03 5.72 22.90
CA LEU A 83 10.50 5.75 22.77
C LEU A 83 10.97 6.70 21.66
N ASN A 84 10.32 6.63 20.49
CA ASN A 84 10.65 7.50 19.37
C ASN A 84 10.32 8.97 19.65
N GLU A 85 9.23 9.26 20.39
CA GLU A 85 8.90 10.62 20.82
C GLU A 85 9.94 11.18 21.79
N MET A 86 10.46 10.37 22.72
CA MET A 86 11.58 10.77 23.58
C MET A 86 12.81 11.14 22.74
N GLN A 87 13.20 10.29 21.80
CA GLN A 87 14.32 10.55 20.88
C GLN A 87 14.08 11.80 20.01
N ALA A 88 12.85 12.02 19.53
CA ALA A 88 12.52 13.17 18.71
C ALA A 88 12.64 14.49 19.48
N ARG A 89 12.33 14.48 20.80
CA ARG A 89 12.52 15.64 21.68
C ARG A 89 14.01 15.95 21.93
N GLU A 90 14.82 14.92 22.06
CA GLU A 90 16.27 15.08 22.32
C GLU A 90 17.05 15.47 21.05
N LEU A 91 16.73 14.84 19.92
CA LEU A 91 17.52 14.95 18.67
C LEU A 91 16.87 15.89 17.64
N GLY A 92 15.59 16.25 17.80
CA GLY A 92 14.87 17.11 16.84
C GLY A 92 14.70 16.53 15.44
N SER A 93 14.84 15.20 15.29
CA SER A 93 14.87 14.54 13.97
C SER A 93 13.47 14.41 13.35
N PRO A 94 13.22 15.02 12.17
CA PRO A 94 11.96 14.84 11.45
C PRO A 94 11.71 13.38 11.01
N GLU A 95 12.80 12.62 10.77
CA GLU A 95 12.75 11.22 10.33
C GLU A 95 12.15 10.30 11.38
N THR A 96 12.34 10.60 12.66
CA THR A 96 11.75 9.84 13.76
C THR A 96 10.22 9.94 13.74
N ARG A 97 9.66 11.11 13.46
CA ARG A 97 8.21 11.30 13.32
C ARG A 97 7.65 10.53 12.13
N THR A 98 8.31 10.62 10.98
CA THR A 98 7.93 9.86 9.78
C THR A 98 7.91 8.35 10.05
N ARG A 99 8.85 7.85 10.84
CA ARG A 99 8.89 6.42 11.23
C ARG A 99 7.69 6.02 12.10
N ILE A 100 7.30 6.86 13.05
CA ILE A 100 6.08 6.63 13.86
C ILE A 100 4.86 6.52 12.94
N GLU A 101 4.69 7.48 12.03
CA GLU A 101 3.56 7.51 11.08
C GLU A 101 3.53 6.27 10.17
N GLN A 102 4.70 5.78 9.73
CA GLN A 102 4.81 4.56 8.95
C GLN A 102 4.37 3.32 9.73
N TYR A 103 4.76 3.19 10.99
CA TYR A 103 4.33 2.06 11.83
C TYR A 103 2.81 2.09 12.10
N GLU A 104 2.25 3.26 12.35
CA GLU A 104 0.81 3.43 12.53
C GLU A 104 0.04 3.09 11.23
N MET A 105 0.54 3.54 10.09
CA MET A 105 -0.04 3.18 8.79
C MET A 105 0.01 1.67 8.57
N ALA A 106 1.17 1.03 8.78
CA ALA A 106 1.31 -0.41 8.62
C ALA A 106 0.35 -1.21 9.52
N PHE A 107 0.10 -0.74 10.75
CA PHE A 107 -0.87 -1.37 11.64
C PHE A 107 -2.32 -1.26 11.14
N ARG A 108 -2.72 -0.08 10.64
CA ARG A 108 -4.05 0.12 10.06
C ARG A 108 -4.24 -0.73 8.80
N MET A 109 -3.22 -0.83 7.98
CA MET A 109 -3.21 -1.64 6.76
C MET A 109 -3.49 -3.13 7.02
N GLN A 110 -3.17 -3.67 8.18
CA GLN A 110 -3.42 -5.08 8.53
C GLN A 110 -4.89 -5.49 8.35
N THR A 111 -5.82 -4.55 8.54
CA THR A 111 -7.26 -4.81 8.36
C THR A 111 -7.77 -4.25 7.05
N ALA A 112 -7.39 -3.01 6.71
CA ALA A 112 -7.91 -2.29 5.55
C ALA A 112 -7.49 -2.93 4.22
N VAL A 113 -6.23 -3.39 4.11
CA VAL A 113 -5.72 -3.96 2.86
C VAL A 113 -6.41 -5.29 2.51
N PRO A 114 -6.48 -6.31 3.39
CA PRO A 114 -7.20 -7.54 3.08
C PRO A 114 -8.65 -7.29 2.67
N GLU A 115 -9.33 -6.34 3.32
CA GLU A 115 -10.72 -6.02 3.00
C GLU A 115 -10.89 -5.42 1.60
N VAL A 116 -10.04 -4.46 1.21
CA VAL A 116 -10.15 -3.81 -0.10
C VAL A 116 -9.67 -4.72 -1.22
N MET A 117 -8.70 -5.60 -0.95
CA MET A 117 -8.13 -6.53 -1.93
C MET A 117 -9.01 -7.78 -2.17
N ASP A 118 -10.00 -8.04 -1.33
CA ASP A 118 -10.91 -9.16 -1.48
C ASP A 118 -12.01 -8.84 -2.53
N ILE A 119 -11.74 -9.19 -3.80
CA ILE A 119 -12.69 -9.02 -4.90
C ILE A 119 -13.79 -10.10 -4.94
N THR A 120 -13.75 -11.12 -4.08
CA THR A 120 -14.81 -12.15 -4.03
C THR A 120 -16.15 -11.57 -3.59
N ARG A 121 -16.14 -10.40 -2.95
CA ARG A 121 -17.33 -9.66 -2.49
C ARG A 121 -18.01 -8.84 -3.59
N GLU A 122 -17.40 -8.75 -4.77
CA GLU A 122 -17.98 -8.03 -5.89
C GLU A 122 -19.14 -8.83 -6.51
N SER A 123 -20.07 -8.10 -7.12
CA SER A 123 -21.17 -8.75 -7.84
C SER A 123 -20.64 -9.50 -9.06
N GLN A 124 -21.32 -10.59 -9.43
CA GLN A 124 -20.99 -11.34 -10.64
C GLN A 124 -20.94 -10.44 -11.89
N ARG A 125 -21.88 -9.49 -12.00
CA ARG A 125 -21.92 -8.49 -13.08
C ARG A 125 -20.65 -7.62 -13.11
N THR A 126 -20.16 -7.20 -11.94
CA THR A 126 -18.91 -6.41 -11.83
C THR A 126 -17.70 -7.24 -12.26
N LEU A 127 -17.61 -8.47 -11.79
CA LEU A 127 -16.53 -9.38 -12.16
C LEU A 127 -16.50 -9.62 -13.69
N GLU A 128 -17.65 -9.87 -14.29
CA GLU A 128 -17.78 -10.05 -15.75
C GLU A 128 -17.41 -8.78 -16.53
N MET A 129 -17.86 -7.61 -16.07
CA MET A 129 -17.56 -6.33 -16.72
C MET A 129 -16.06 -6.03 -16.77
N TYR A 130 -15.32 -6.37 -15.71
CA TYR A 130 -13.85 -6.25 -15.68
C TYR A 130 -13.12 -7.45 -16.28
N GLY A 131 -13.80 -8.56 -16.53
CA GLY A 131 -13.17 -9.84 -16.85
C GLY A 131 -12.31 -10.36 -15.70
N ALA A 132 -12.65 -9.98 -14.46
CA ALA A 132 -11.88 -10.30 -13.28
C ALA A 132 -12.21 -11.71 -12.77
N GLN A 133 -11.19 -12.41 -12.30
CA GLN A 133 -11.29 -13.76 -11.75
C GLN A 133 -10.66 -13.79 -10.35
N PRO A 134 -11.45 -13.94 -9.27
CA PRO A 134 -10.91 -14.03 -7.92
C PRO A 134 -9.81 -15.10 -7.82
N GLY A 135 -8.71 -14.75 -7.18
CA GLY A 135 -7.56 -15.65 -7.01
C GLY A 135 -6.57 -15.68 -8.18
N ALA A 136 -6.88 -15.07 -9.33
CA ALA A 136 -5.95 -14.96 -10.44
C ALA A 136 -5.06 -13.70 -10.33
N ALA A 137 -3.79 -13.82 -10.75
CA ALA A 137 -2.93 -12.65 -10.93
C ALA A 137 -3.11 -12.13 -12.35
N SER A 138 -3.92 -11.10 -12.56
CA SER A 138 -4.21 -10.55 -13.87
C SER A 138 -4.32 -9.04 -13.86
N PHE A 139 -4.11 -8.41 -15.01
CA PHE A 139 -4.34 -6.99 -15.21
C PHE A 139 -5.80 -6.61 -14.95
N ASN A 140 -6.74 -7.46 -15.35
CA ASN A 140 -8.16 -7.28 -15.13
C ASN A 140 -8.50 -7.15 -13.64
N ASN A 141 -7.94 -8.04 -12.82
CA ASN A 141 -8.10 -7.96 -11.37
C ASN A 141 -7.47 -6.67 -10.82
N ASN A 142 -6.31 -6.27 -11.32
CA ASN A 142 -5.65 -5.03 -10.89
C ASN A 142 -6.47 -3.78 -11.27
N CYS A 143 -7.16 -3.77 -12.41
CA CYS A 143 -8.09 -2.69 -12.78
C CYS A 143 -9.27 -2.59 -11.79
N LEU A 144 -9.87 -3.72 -11.43
CA LEU A 144 -10.94 -3.76 -10.44
C LEU A 144 -10.45 -3.33 -9.05
N LEU A 145 -9.27 -3.81 -8.64
CA LEU A 145 -8.64 -3.41 -7.38
C LEU A 145 -8.30 -1.92 -7.35
N ALA A 146 -7.83 -1.35 -8.46
CA ALA A 146 -7.55 0.08 -8.56
C ALA A 146 -8.81 0.92 -8.30
N ARG A 147 -9.97 0.54 -8.90
CA ARG A 147 -11.25 1.18 -8.61
C ARG A 147 -11.57 1.14 -7.11
N ARG A 148 -11.51 -0.04 -6.50
CA ARG A 148 -11.81 -0.23 -5.07
C ARG A 148 -10.90 0.61 -4.16
N LEU A 149 -9.61 0.70 -4.50
CA LEU A 149 -8.65 1.51 -3.79
C LEU A 149 -8.96 3.01 -3.87
N ILE A 150 -9.32 3.50 -5.07
CA ILE A 150 -9.74 4.90 -5.26
C ILE A 150 -11.04 5.19 -4.49
N GLU A 151 -12.02 4.28 -4.51
CA GLU A 151 -13.27 4.40 -3.74
C GLU A 151 -13.04 4.45 -2.22
N ARG A 152 -11.89 3.94 -1.74
CA ARG A 152 -11.44 4.01 -0.34
C ARG A 152 -10.49 5.17 -0.05
N GLY A 153 -10.37 6.13 -0.98
CA GLY A 153 -9.61 7.37 -0.80
C GLY A 153 -8.12 7.28 -1.06
N VAL A 154 -7.62 6.21 -1.66
CA VAL A 154 -6.24 6.16 -2.16
C VAL A 154 -6.07 7.21 -3.26
N ARG A 155 -5.07 8.06 -3.16
CA ARG A 155 -4.89 9.21 -4.07
C ARG A 155 -4.35 8.82 -5.43
N PHE A 156 -3.47 7.85 -5.48
CA PHE A 156 -2.79 7.45 -6.71
C PHE A 156 -2.60 5.93 -6.75
N VAL A 157 -3.07 5.29 -7.81
CA VAL A 157 -2.86 3.87 -8.05
C VAL A 157 -2.12 3.70 -9.38
N GLN A 158 -0.98 3.04 -9.33
CA GLN A 158 -0.15 2.76 -10.50
C GLN A 158 -0.24 1.28 -10.87
N LEU A 159 -0.65 1.00 -12.09
CA LEU A 159 -0.73 -0.35 -12.63
C LEU A 159 0.50 -0.62 -13.49
N HIS A 160 1.16 -1.74 -13.24
CA HIS A 160 2.24 -2.26 -14.05
C HIS A 160 1.82 -3.58 -14.67
N ASP A 161 1.94 -3.64 -15.98
CA ASP A 161 1.69 -4.85 -16.78
C ASP A 161 2.70 -4.96 -17.89
N TRP A 162 2.88 -6.18 -18.40
CA TRP A 162 3.72 -6.46 -19.56
C TRP A 162 2.88 -6.51 -20.84
N GLY A 163 3.53 -6.25 -21.98
CA GLY A 163 2.88 -6.39 -23.27
C GLY A 163 2.16 -5.14 -23.79
N TRP A 164 2.45 -3.97 -23.21
CA TRP A 164 2.00 -2.68 -23.78
C TRP A 164 2.72 -2.30 -25.07
N ASP A 165 3.74 -3.06 -25.43
CA ASP A 165 4.64 -2.82 -26.53
C ASP A 165 4.16 -3.59 -27.77
N PHE A 166 3.19 -3.02 -28.45
CA PHE A 166 2.57 -3.60 -29.64
C PHE A 166 3.27 -3.10 -30.92
N HIS A 167 4.50 -3.52 -31.21
CA HIS A 167 5.14 -3.31 -32.51
C HIS A 167 5.64 -4.55 -33.20
#